data_4118039a044e39fbbde08bfc984682d3
#
_entry.id   4118039a044e39fbbde08bfc984682d3
#
_cell.length_a   1.000
_cell.length_b   1.000
_cell.length_c   1.000
_cell.angle_alpha   90.00
_cell.angle_beta   90.00
_cell.angle_gamma   90.00
#
_symmetry.space_group_name_H-M   'P 1'
#
loop_
_entity.id
_entity.type
_entity.pdbx_description
1 polymer ?
#
loop_
_entity_poly.entity_id
_entity_poly.type
_entity_poly.pdbx_seq_one_letter_code
_entity_poly.pdbx_strand_id
1 'polypeptide(L)' 'MANMSYCRFENTLRDLQDCLNVLDEACEDDKSLEDFEKSLGSDYERRAFKMLLTIAEELLMIADRMANAENEA' A
#
# COMPACT_ATOMS: atom_id res chain seq x y z
N MET A 1 1.37 12.66 -19.40
CA MET A 1 1.27 12.47 -18.34
C MET A 1 2.23 13.01 -17.50
N ALA A 2 3.09 13.63 -17.88
CA ALA A 2 4.06 14.19 -17.10
C ALA A 2 3.54 15.00 -15.97
N ASN A 3 2.43 15.55 -16.15
CA ASN A 3 1.87 16.29 -15.11
C ASN A 3 1.62 15.49 -13.89
N MET A 4 1.71 14.22 -13.96
CA MET A 4 1.45 13.42 -12.83
C MET A 4 2.48 13.54 -11.74
N SER A 5 3.59 14.21 -12.00
CA SER A 5 4.63 14.26 -10.98
C SER A 5 4.21 15.03 -9.75
N TYR A 6 3.37 16.03 -9.87
CA TYR A 6 2.92 16.75 -8.69
C TYR A 6 1.59 16.24 -8.17
N CYS A 7 0.96 15.30 -8.89
CA CYS A 7 -0.23 14.64 -8.40
C CYS A 7 0.08 13.21 -7.95
N ARG A 8 1.36 12.93 -7.80
CA ARG A 8 1.81 11.58 -7.53
C ARG A 8 1.17 10.97 -6.30
N PHE A 9 1.16 11.71 -5.22
CA PHE A 9 0.62 11.19 -3.97
C PHE A 9 -0.90 11.08 -4.00
N GLU A 10 -1.56 12.01 -4.66
CA GLU A 10 -3.01 11.94 -4.79
C GLU A 10 -3.43 10.72 -5.58
N ASN A 11 -2.75 10.46 -6.70
CA ASN A 11 -3.09 9.33 -7.53
C ASN A 11 -2.82 8.02 -6.80
N THR A 12 -1.70 7.95 -6.12
CA THR A 12 -1.33 6.74 -5.38
C THR A 12 -2.29 6.52 -4.22
N LEU A 13 -2.68 7.58 -3.54
CA LEU A 13 -3.61 7.48 -2.43
C LEU A 13 -4.94 6.89 -2.89
N ARG A 14 -5.42 7.37 -4.02
CA ARG A 14 -6.70 6.88 -4.55
C ARG A 14 -6.62 5.39 -4.86
N ASP A 15 -5.53 4.99 -5.52
CA ASP A 15 -5.35 3.59 -5.86
C ASP A 15 -5.18 2.73 -4.62
N LEU A 16 -4.46 3.25 -3.64
CA LEU A 16 -4.25 2.52 -2.40
C LEU A 16 -5.54 2.37 -1.61
N GLN A 17 -6.38 3.39 -1.62
CA GLN A 17 -7.67 3.31 -0.93
C GLN A 17 -8.55 2.22 -1.55
N ASP A 18 -8.47 2.08 -2.86
CA ASP A 18 -9.20 1.02 -3.53
C ASP A 18 -8.70 -0.35 -3.07
N CYS A 19 -7.39 -0.49 -2.94
CA CYS A 19 -6.80 -1.73 -2.44
C CYS A 19 -7.23 -1.99 -1.00
N LEU A 20 -7.28 -0.95 -0.18
CA LEU A 20 -7.70 -1.10 1.22
C LEU A 20 -9.13 -1.56 1.31
N ASN A 21 -10.00 -1.06 0.43
CA ASN A 21 -11.38 -1.49 0.42
C ASN A 21 -11.50 -2.99 0.14
N VAL A 22 -10.70 -3.48 -0.78
CA VAL A 22 -10.70 -4.90 -1.11
C VAL A 22 -10.23 -5.72 0.08
N LEU A 23 -9.18 -5.25 0.77
CA LEU A 23 -8.68 -5.95 1.94
C LEU A 23 -9.69 -5.93 3.09
N ASP A 24 -10.37 -4.80 3.25
CA ASP A 24 -11.39 -4.68 4.28
C ASP A 24 -12.50 -5.71 4.08
N GLU A 25 -12.94 -5.85 2.84
CA GLU A 25 -13.97 -6.83 2.53
C GLU A 25 -13.50 -8.24 2.84
N ALA A 26 -12.25 -8.52 2.52
CA ALA A 26 -11.70 -9.83 2.82
C ALA A 26 -11.65 -10.09 4.32
N CYS A 27 -11.35 -9.06 5.10
CA CYS A 27 -11.34 -9.17 6.55
C CYS A 27 -12.72 -9.47 7.08
N GLU A 28 -13.74 -8.85 6.51
CA GLU A 28 -15.11 -9.09 6.94
C GLU A 28 -15.53 -10.53 6.66
N ASP A 29 -14.94 -11.12 5.63
CA ASP A 29 -15.21 -12.51 5.29
C ASP A 29 -14.33 -13.48 6.07
N ASP A 30 -13.57 -12.96 7.04
CA ASP A 30 -12.68 -13.78 7.87
C ASP A 30 -11.59 -14.49 7.07
N LYS A 31 -11.19 -13.93 5.96
CA LYS A 31 -10.10 -14.51 5.21
C LYS A 31 -8.78 -14.17 5.87
N SER A 32 -7.90 -15.15 5.95
CA SER A 32 -6.55 -14.91 6.43
C SER A 32 -5.75 -14.25 5.31
N LEU A 33 -4.59 -13.72 5.66
CA LEU A 33 -3.72 -13.12 4.69
C LEU A 33 -3.33 -14.12 3.61
N GLU A 34 -3.03 -15.33 4.03
CA GLU A 34 -2.65 -16.39 3.12
C GLU A 34 -3.78 -16.73 2.15
N ASP A 35 -4.99 -16.82 2.67
CA ASP A 35 -6.16 -17.10 1.84
C ASP A 35 -6.40 -15.99 0.84
N PHE A 36 -6.20 -14.76 1.29
CA PHE A 36 -6.38 -13.62 0.39
C PHE A 36 -5.36 -13.66 -0.73
N GLU A 37 -4.11 -13.97 -0.41
CA GLU A 37 -3.09 -14.06 -1.44
C GLU A 37 -3.42 -15.12 -2.47
N LYS A 38 -3.95 -16.25 -2.01
CA LYS A 38 -4.30 -17.32 -2.92
C LYS A 38 -5.47 -16.97 -3.81
N SER A 39 -6.32 -16.07 -3.36
CA SER A 39 -7.48 -15.67 -4.14
C SER A 39 -7.10 -14.74 -5.30
N LEU A 40 -5.91 -14.16 -5.26
CA LEU A 40 -5.46 -13.32 -6.35
C LEU A 40 -5.16 -14.19 -7.57
N GLY A 41 -5.61 -13.74 -8.71
CA GLY A 41 -5.67 -14.60 -9.87
C GLY A 41 -4.36 -14.81 -10.62
N SER A 42 -3.33 -14.03 -10.32
CA SER A 42 -2.09 -14.18 -11.07
C SER A 42 -0.90 -14.05 -10.15
N ASP A 43 0.22 -14.62 -10.58
CA ASP A 43 1.46 -14.52 -9.82
C ASP A 43 1.93 -13.08 -9.74
N TYR A 44 1.66 -12.30 -10.77
CA TYR A 44 2.04 -10.90 -10.78
C TYR A 44 1.29 -10.13 -9.70
N GLU A 45 0.01 -10.43 -9.54
CA GLU A 45 -0.80 -9.77 -8.52
C GLU A 45 -0.34 -10.16 -7.11
N ARG A 46 -0.04 -11.43 -6.91
CA ARG A 46 0.42 -11.89 -5.62
C ARG A 46 1.75 -11.24 -5.24
N ARG A 47 2.65 -11.18 -6.21
CA ARG A 47 3.94 -10.56 -5.97
C ARG A 47 3.80 -9.07 -5.70
N ALA A 48 2.94 -8.41 -6.48
CA ALA A 48 2.71 -6.98 -6.29
C ALA A 48 2.12 -6.70 -4.93
N PHE A 49 1.21 -7.55 -4.48
CA PHE A 49 0.60 -7.38 -3.16
C PHE A 49 1.64 -7.46 -2.06
N LYS A 50 2.52 -8.44 -2.14
CA LYS A 50 3.57 -8.59 -1.14
C LYS A 50 4.54 -7.41 -1.15
N MET A 51 4.90 -6.96 -2.34
CA MET A 51 5.80 -5.83 -2.47
C MET A 51 5.13 -4.55 -1.96
N LEU A 52 3.83 -4.43 -2.18
CA LEU A 52 3.11 -3.27 -1.70
C LEU A 52 3.16 -3.17 -0.18
N LEU A 53 3.02 -4.30 0.51
CA LEU A 53 3.12 -4.31 1.96
C LEU A 53 4.50 -3.86 2.43
N THR A 54 5.54 -4.32 1.75
CA THR A 54 6.90 -3.94 2.09
C THR A 54 7.12 -2.45 1.85
N ILE A 55 6.66 -1.96 0.73
CA ILE A 55 6.81 -0.55 0.37
C ILE A 55 6.05 0.33 1.37
N ALA A 56 4.89 -0.12 1.81
CA ALA A 56 4.11 0.65 2.78
C ALA A 56 4.88 0.80 4.08
N GLU A 57 5.56 -0.26 4.52
CA GLU A 57 6.37 -0.18 5.71
C GLU A 57 7.53 0.78 5.53
N GLU A 58 8.17 0.73 4.37
CA GLU A 58 9.27 1.64 4.09
C GLU A 58 8.80 3.08 4.08
N LEU A 59 7.63 3.31 3.51
CA LEU A 59 7.07 4.65 3.46
C LEU A 59 6.89 5.22 4.86
N LEU A 60 6.34 4.41 5.75
CA LEU A 60 6.13 4.83 7.12
C LEU A 60 7.44 5.09 7.83
N MET A 61 8.44 4.24 7.61
CA MET A 61 9.73 4.40 8.24
C MET A 61 10.43 5.68 7.80
N ILE A 62 10.36 5.97 6.52
CA ILE A 62 11.00 7.17 6.00
C ILE A 62 10.29 8.43 6.50
N ALA A 63 8.97 8.40 6.50
CA ALA A 63 8.20 9.54 6.98
C ALA A 63 8.48 9.81 8.46
N ASP A 64 8.60 8.76 9.25
CA ASP A 64 8.89 8.87 10.66
C ASP A 64 10.28 9.46 10.87
N ARG A 65 11.24 9.03 10.07
CA ARG A 65 12.60 9.56 10.17
C ARG A 65 12.64 11.04 9.85
N MET A 66 11.90 11.45 8.82
CA MET A 66 11.85 12.86 8.43
C MET A 66 11.18 13.70 9.51
N ALA A 67 10.12 13.18 10.12
CA ALA A 67 9.44 13.90 11.18
C ALA A 67 10.35 14.06 12.40
N ASN A 68 11.11 13.03 12.73
CA ASN A 68 12.05 13.11 13.85
C ASN A 68 13.16 14.12 13.58
N ALA A 69 13.62 14.18 12.34
CA ALA A 69 14.65 15.14 12.00
C ALA A 69 14.15 16.56 12.15
N GLU A 70 12.88 16.80 11.78
CA GLU A 70 12.30 18.11 11.96
C GLU A 70 12.18 18.47 13.43
N ASN A 71 11.78 17.50 14.23
CA ASN A 71 11.62 17.76 15.66
C ASN A 71 12.94 18.08 16.34
N GLU A 72 14.01 17.55 15.84
CA GLU A 72 15.30 17.79 16.42
C GLU A 72 15.86 19.13 16.00
N ALA A 73 15.39 19.66 14.92
CA ALA A 73 15.85 20.96 14.48
C ALA A 73 15.28 22.05 15.33
#